data_4b82f4c733b70e2d587a00ef0db5f67e
#
_entry.id   4b82f4c733b70e2d587a00ef0db5f67e
#
_cell.length_a   1.000
_cell.length_b   1.000
_cell.length_c   1.000
_cell.angle_alpha   90.00
_cell.angle_beta   90.00
_cell.angle_gamma   90.00
#
_symmetry.space_group_name_H-M   'P 1'
#
loop_
_entity.id
_entity.type
_entity.pdbx_description
1 polymer ?
#
loop_
_entity_poly.entity_id
_entity_poly.type
_entity_poly.pdbx_seq_one_letter_code
_entity_poly.pdbx_strand_id
1 'polypeptide(L)'
;MIQYYCHGSVPPTAYTVVVDFQTGLVTVCKAQFCLGYNPREVTRTFRFGILDGYEDTGKRHAFTTDLVGKSILWTYHDKEDVRIRHIYTAPLYYTYIMKQGEKRWVASNPADYIKINDHMYIFTFVEERQAGT
;
A
#
# COMPACT_ATOMS: atom_id res chain seq x y z
N MET A 1 6.81 8.42 7.35
CA MET A 1 7.06 7.30 6.42
C MET A 1 8.38 7.53 5.71
N ILE A 2 9.19 6.51 5.60
CA ILE A 2 10.47 6.53 4.86
C ILE A 2 10.40 5.46 3.79
N GLN A 3 10.82 5.79 2.57
CA GLN A 3 10.94 4.83 1.47
C GLN A 3 12.37 4.85 0.93
N TYR A 4 12.93 3.69 0.66
CA TYR A 4 14.23 3.57 0.03
C TYR A 4 14.28 2.35 -0.90
N TYR A 5 15.13 2.44 -1.89
CA TYR A 5 15.33 1.44 -2.92
C TYR A 5 16.74 0.85 -2.81
N CYS A 6 16.84 -0.47 -2.79
CA CYS A 6 18.12 -1.16 -2.74
C CYS A 6 18.70 -1.27 -4.15
N HIS A 7 19.54 -0.32 -4.56
CA HIS A 7 20.22 -0.36 -5.85
C HIS A 7 21.11 -1.60 -5.97
N GLY A 8 21.04 -2.28 -7.10
CA GLY A 8 21.83 -3.46 -7.39
C GLY A 8 21.40 -4.74 -6.67
N SER A 9 20.32 -4.72 -5.90
CA SER A 9 19.78 -5.97 -5.33
C SER A 9 19.17 -6.85 -6.42
N VAL A 10 19.35 -8.18 -6.25
CA VAL A 10 18.73 -9.18 -7.11
C VAL A 10 17.97 -10.15 -6.19
N PRO A 11 16.62 -10.18 -6.25
CA PRO A 11 15.74 -9.36 -7.06
C PRO A 11 15.68 -7.88 -6.62
N PRO A 12 15.26 -6.95 -7.50
CA PRO A 12 15.10 -5.55 -7.14
C PRO A 12 14.17 -5.41 -5.94
N THR A 13 14.62 -4.68 -4.94
CA THR A 13 13.96 -4.62 -3.63
C THR A 13 13.74 -3.17 -3.21
N ALA A 14 12.55 -2.87 -2.73
CA ALA A 14 12.22 -1.60 -2.11
C ALA A 14 11.66 -1.81 -0.69
N TYR A 15 11.92 -0.88 0.19
CA TYR A 15 11.38 -0.87 1.55
C TYR A 15 10.56 0.39 1.79
N THR A 16 9.45 0.21 2.48
CA THR A 16 8.65 1.30 3.06
C THR A 16 8.59 1.08 4.56
N VAL A 17 9.02 2.07 5.32
CA VAL A 17 8.98 2.04 6.79
C VAL A 17 8.00 3.10 7.27
N VAL A 18 7.02 2.69 8.06
CA VAL A 18 6.04 3.60 8.71
C VAL A 18 6.23 3.49 10.21
N VAL A 19 6.43 4.64 10.85
CA VAL A 19 6.63 4.76 12.28
C VAL A 19 5.54 5.62 12.89
N ASP A 20 4.90 5.12 13.92
CA ASP A 20 4.06 5.90 14.81
C ASP A 20 4.91 6.36 16.01
N PHE A 21 5.30 7.63 16.02
CA PHE A 21 6.14 8.19 17.08
C PHE A 21 5.41 8.39 18.41
N GLN A 22 4.09 8.26 18.46
CA GLN A 22 3.35 8.31 19.73
C GLN A 22 3.50 7.02 20.51
N THR A 23 3.52 5.90 19.81
CA THR A 23 3.57 4.55 20.41
C THR A 23 4.90 3.83 20.19
N GLY A 24 5.75 4.31 19.30
CA GLY A 24 6.96 3.64 18.85
C GLY A 24 6.71 2.45 17.91
N LEU A 25 5.47 2.18 17.55
CA LEU A 25 5.15 1.04 16.69
C LEU A 25 5.62 1.29 15.25
N VAL A 26 6.10 0.21 14.63
CA VAL A 26 6.70 0.25 13.29
C VAL A 26 6.09 -0.81 12.38
N THR A 27 5.83 -0.43 11.14
CA THR A 27 5.57 -1.35 10.03
C THR A 27 6.66 -1.23 9.00
N VAL A 28 7.22 -2.36 8.58
CA VAL A 28 8.16 -2.46 7.46
C VAL A 28 7.50 -3.28 6.36
N CYS A 29 7.30 -2.66 5.22
CA CYS A 29 6.90 -3.34 3.98
C CYS A 29 8.13 -3.53 3.10
N LYS A 30 8.43 -4.76 2.72
CA LYS A 30 9.43 -5.13 1.73
C LYS A 30 8.73 -5.51 0.44
N ALA A 31 8.98 -4.81 -0.63
CA ALA A 31 8.49 -5.12 -1.97
C ALA A 31 9.64 -5.66 -2.83
N GLN A 32 9.42 -6.79 -3.49
CA GLN A 32 10.42 -7.43 -4.37
C GLN A 32 9.78 -7.76 -5.72
N PHE A 33 10.51 -7.44 -6.77
CA PHE A 33 10.13 -7.77 -8.14
C PHE A 33 10.75 -9.08 -8.58
N CYS A 34 10.11 -9.76 -9.52
CA CYS A 34 10.68 -10.92 -10.20
C CYS A 34 10.99 -12.12 -9.27
N LEU A 35 10.21 -12.28 -8.18
CA LEU A 35 10.21 -13.52 -7.42
C LEU A 35 9.17 -14.46 -8.02
N GLY A 36 9.61 -15.44 -8.81
CA GLY A 36 8.74 -16.45 -9.37
C GLY A 36 8.74 -16.49 -10.91
N TYR A 37 7.75 -17.17 -11.47
CA TYR A 37 7.64 -17.39 -12.92
C TYR A 37 7.19 -16.13 -13.70
N ASN A 38 6.56 -15.17 -13.01
CA ASN A 38 6.14 -13.92 -13.62
C ASN A 38 7.13 -12.80 -13.28
N PRO A 39 7.97 -12.33 -14.24
CA PRO A 39 8.95 -11.28 -14.01
C PRO A 39 8.32 -9.91 -13.69
N ARG A 40 7.01 -9.77 -13.81
CA ARG A 40 6.25 -8.55 -13.49
C ARG A 40 5.54 -8.64 -12.13
N GLU A 41 5.64 -9.76 -11.46
CA GLU A 41 5.02 -9.94 -10.15
C GLU A 41 5.79 -9.19 -9.07
N VAL A 42 5.05 -8.43 -8.25
CA VAL A 42 5.56 -7.77 -7.06
C VAL A 42 5.08 -8.52 -5.83
N THR A 43 6.02 -9.07 -5.09
CA THR A 43 5.73 -9.69 -3.79
C THR A 43 5.94 -8.68 -2.67
N ARG A 44 4.95 -8.55 -1.77
CA ARG A 44 5.04 -7.72 -0.58
C ARG A 44 5.07 -8.59 0.67
N THR A 45 5.98 -8.28 1.56
CA THR A 45 6.05 -8.88 2.89
C THR A 45 6.06 -7.79 3.95
N PHE A 46 5.38 -8.04 5.07
CA PHE A 46 5.24 -7.07 6.14
C PHE A 46 5.83 -7.60 7.43
N ARG A 47 6.47 -6.71 8.18
CA ARG A 47 6.94 -6.96 9.54
C ARG A 47 6.46 -5.84 10.44
N PHE A 48 6.06 -6.21 11.64
CA PHE A 48 5.56 -5.31 12.66
C PHE A 48 6.50 -5.37 13.86
N GLY A 49 6.87 -4.22 14.39
CA GLY A 49 7.82 -4.10 15.48
C GLY A 49 7.59 -2.86 16.32
N ILE A 50 8.55 -2.60 17.18
CA ILE A 50 8.64 -1.41 18.01
C ILE A 50 10.04 -0.82 17.87
N LEU A 51 10.17 0.51 17.96
CA LEU A 51 11.44 1.19 18.02
C LEU A 51 12.13 0.95 19.36
N ASP A 52 13.44 0.87 19.31
CA ASP A 52 14.27 0.87 20.51
C ASP A 52 14.03 2.15 21.33
N GLY A 53 14.02 2.01 22.64
CA GLY A 53 13.74 3.09 23.59
C GLY A 53 12.25 3.35 23.89
N TYR A 54 11.32 2.65 23.23
CA TYR A 54 9.89 2.66 23.57
C TYR A 54 9.52 1.46 24.43
N GLU A 55 8.52 1.61 25.30
CA GLU A 55 7.97 0.54 26.10
C GLU A 55 7.24 -0.48 25.22
N ASP A 56 7.63 -1.76 25.29
CA ASP A 56 6.94 -2.81 24.58
C ASP A 56 5.68 -3.25 25.33
N THR A 57 4.54 -2.74 24.90
CA THR A 57 3.21 -3.10 25.45
C THR A 57 2.65 -4.39 24.86
N GLY A 58 3.37 -5.06 23.98
CA GLY A 58 2.88 -6.21 23.19
C GLY A 58 1.95 -5.84 22.04
N LYS A 59 1.56 -4.57 21.88
CA LYS A 59 0.76 -4.09 20.75
C LYS A 59 1.62 -3.99 19.49
N ARG A 60 1.00 -4.17 18.34
CA ARG A 60 1.63 -4.01 17.02
C ARG A 60 0.61 -3.42 16.04
N HIS A 61 1.11 -2.78 15.00
CA HIS A 61 0.27 -2.58 13.81
C HIS A 61 -0.16 -3.94 13.28
N ALA A 62 -1.31 -4.03 12.65
CA ALA A 62 -1.85 -5.31 12.19
C ALA A 62 -2.64 -5.16 10.89
N PHE A 63 -2.74 -6.24 10.14
CA PHE A 63 -3.70 -6.32 9.04
C PHE A 63 -5.12 -6.10 9.56
N THR A 64 -5.93 -5.45 8.75
CA THR A 64 -7.30 -5.08 9.13
C THR A 64 -8.28 -5.21 7.97
N THR A 65 -9.53 -5.43 8.31
CA THR A 65 -10.67 -5.37 7.37
C THR A 65 -11.52 -4.11 7.57
N ASP A 66 -11.10 -3.17 8.41
CA ASP A 66 -11.88 -1.97 8.78
C ASP A 66 -12.26 -1.10 7.56
N LEU A 67 -11.48 -1.16 6.49
CA LEU A 67 -11.74 -0.41 5.26
C LEU A 67 -12.63 -1.15 4.27
N VAL A 68 -12.81 -2.46 4.42
CA VAL A 68 -13.63 -3.27 3.50
C VAL A 68 -15.08 -2.75 3.48
N GLY A 69 -15.61 -2.55 2.28
CA GLY A 69 -16.93 -1.96 2.06
C GLY A 69 -16.95 -0.43 2.02
N LYS A 70 -15.82 0.23 2.32
CA LYS A 70 -15.68 1.70 2.22
C LYS A 70 -15.15 2.12 0.86
N SER A 71 -15.31 3.41 0.54
CA SER A 71 -14.69 4.01 -0.64
C SER A 71 -14.18 5.41 -0.36
N ILE A 72 -13.11 5.80 -1.05
CA ILE A 72 -12.53 7.14 -1.00
C ILE A 72 -12.44 7.69 -2.41
N LEU A 73 -12.86 8.93 -2.60
CA LEU A 73 -12.68 9.66 -3.85
C LEU A 73 -11.49 10.62 -3.70
N TRP A 74 -10.47 10.39 -4.50
CA TRP A 74 -9.33 11.29 -4.65
C TRP A 74 -9.57 12.22 -5.84
N THR A 75 -9.41 13.52 -5.64
CA THR A 75 -9.52 14.53 -6.68
C THR A 75 -8.18 15.25 -6.78
N TYR A 76 -7.57 15.17 -7.94
CA TYR A 76 -6.32 15.85 -8.26
C TYR A 76 -6.65 17.09 -9.10
N HIS A 77 -6.30 18.27 -8.60
CA HIS A 77 -6.59 19.55 -9.24
C HIS A 77 -5.45 20.04 -10.14
N ASP A 78 -4.63 19.11 -10.61
CA ASP A 78 -3.61 19.40 -11.59
C ASP A 78 -4.22 19.66 -12.98
N LYS A 79 -3.38 19.82 -13.99
CA LYS A 79 -3.77 20.24 -15.35
C LYS A 79 -4.86 19.40 -16.03
N GLU A 80 -5.26 18.25 -15.46
CA GLU A 80 -6.13 17.26 -16.10
C GLU A 80 -7.20 16.71 -15.16
N ASP A 81 -7.95 17.45 -14.42
CA ASP A 81 -9.12 17.03 -13.58
C ASP A 81 -9.27 15.49 -13.40
N VAL A 82 -8.25 14.88 -12.78
CA VAL A 82 -8.21 13.43 -12.55
C VAL A 82 -8.95 13.13 -11.27
N ARG A 83 -9.90 12.19 -11.34
CA ARG A 83 -10.65 11.67 -10.19
C ARG A 83 -10.48 10.18 -10.12
N ILE A 84 -10.06 9.70 -8.97
CA ILE A 84 -9.88 8.28 -8.71
C ILE A 84 -10.72 7.89 -7.48
N ARG A 85 -11.67 6.99 -7.69
CA ARG A 85 -12.42 6.38 -6.59
C ARG A 85 -11.79 5.03 -6.28
N HIS A 86 -11.26 4.88 -5.08
CA HIS A 86 -10.88 3.59 -4.53
C HIS A 86 -12.09 2.99 -3.81
N ILE A 87 -12.39 1.75 -4.09
CA ILE A 87 -13.43 0.94 -3.44
C ILE A 87 -12.71 -0.25 -2.84
N TYR A 88 -12.73 -0.37 -1.53
CA TYR A 88 -12.06 -1.46 -0.80
C TYR A 88 -12.98 -2.68 -0.77
N THR A 89 -12.87 -3.51 -1.81
CA THR A 89 -13.86 -4.55 -2.14
C THR A 89 -13.71 -5.82 -1.32
N ALA A 90 -12.50 -6.14 -0.88
CA ALA A 90 -12.20 -7.37 -0.16
C ALA A 90 -10.93 -7.21 0.69
N PRO A 91 -10.63 -8.14 1.64
CA PRO A 91 -9.44 -8.05 2.51
C PRO A 91 -8.10 -7.95 1.79
N LEU A 92 -8.00 -8.48 0.56
CA LEU A 92 -6.76 -8.52 -0.23
C LEU A 92 -6.89 -7.86 -1.60
N TYR A 93 -8.01 -7.18 -1.88
CA TYR A 93 -8.28 -6.55 -3.17
C TYR A 93 -8.97 -5.21 -3.00
N TYR A 94 -8.69 -4.31 -3.93
CA TYR A 94 -9.47 -3.10 -4.13
C TYR A 94 -9.83 -2.93 -5.60
N THR A 95 -10.86 -2.18 -5.86
CA THR A 95 -11.24 -1.74 -7.20
C THR A 95 -11.05 -0.24 -7.28
N TYR A 96 -10.47 0.24 -8.36
CA TYR A 96 -10.46 1.67 -8.62
C TYR A 96 -11.27 2.01 -9.86
N ILE A 97 -11.86 3.19 -9.83
CA ILE A 97 -12.50 3.82 -10.98
C ILE A 97 -11.77 5.15 -11.17
N MET A 98 -11.03 5.26 -12.25
CA MET A 98 -10.34 6.50 -12.62
C MET A 98 -11.13 7.19 -13.74
N LYS A 99 -11.30 8.49 -13.63
CA LYS A 99 -11.89 9.36 -14.63
C LYS A 99 -10.94 10.51 -14.93
N GLN A 100 -10.68 10.74 -16.23
CA GLN A 100 -9.85 11.83 -16.73
C GLN A 100 -10.55 12.41 -17.96
N GLY A 101 -11.18 13.56 -17.82
CA GLY A 101 -12.06 14.10 -18.83
C GLY A 101 -13.20 13.11 -19.14
N GLU A 102 -13.31 12.68 -20.40
CA GLU A 102 -14.31 11.69 -20.84
C GLU A 102 -13.83 10.24 -20.71
N LYS A 103 -12.53 10.03 -20.51
CA LYS A 103 -11.95 8.70 -20.37
C LYS A 103 -12.26 8.11 -18.98
N ARG A 104 -12.53 6.81 -18.94
CA ARG A 104 -12.80 6.06 -17.73
C ARG A 104 -12.11 4.71 -17.75
N TRP A 105 -11.49 4.37 -16.64
CA TRP A 105 -10.86 3.06 -16.40
C TRP A 105 -11.40 2.45 -15.13
N VAL A 106 -11.55 1.14 -15.13
CA VAL A 106 -11.92 0.35 -13.96
C VAL A 106 -11.00 -0.86 -13.90
N ALA A 107 -10.37 -1.07 -12.76
CA ALA A 107 -9.58 -2.27 -12.53
C ALA A 107 -9.64 -2.67 -11.05
N SER A 108 -9.45 -3.97 -10.80
CA SER A 108 -9.29 -4.53 -9.46
C SER A 108 -7.88 -5.09 -9.34
N ASN A 109 -7.20 -4.75 -8.26
CA ASN A 109 -5.82 -5.13 -8.03
C ASN A 109 -5.62 -5.66 -6.60
N PRO A 110 -4.59 -6.48 -6.39
CA PRO A 110 -4.20 -6.92 -5.05
C PRO A 110 -3.83 -5.74 -4.15
N ALA A 111 -4.30 -5.78 -2.92
CA ALA A 111 -4.05 -4.73 -1.93
C ALA A 111 -3.87 -5.32 -0.53
N ASP A 112 -3.18 -4.56 0.33
CA ASP A 112 -3.07 -4.86 1.75
C ASP A 112 -3.52 -3.65 2.56
N TYR A 113 -4.17 -3.90 3.68
CA TYR A 113 -4.68 -2.91 4.61
C TYR A 113 -4.09 -3.16 5.99
N ILE A 114 -3.42 -2.16 6.54
CA ILE A 114 -2.79 -2.26 7.86
C ILE A 114 -3.30 -1.10 8.72
N LYS A 115 -3.78 -1.43 9.90
CA LYS A 115 -4.20 -0.43 10.89
C LYS A 115 -3.00 0.04 11.69
N ILE A 116 -2.77 1.34 11.70
CA ILE A 116 -1.78 2.01 12.54
C ILE A 116 -2.42 2.39 13.88
N ASN A 117 -3.55 3.07 13.82
CA ASN A 117 -4.39 3.42 14.96
C ASN A 117 -5.85 3.61 14.49
N ASP A 118 -6.73 4.13 15.34
CA ASP A 118 -8.16 4.25 15.01
C ASP A 118 -8.47 5.24 13.88
N HIS A 119 -7.51 6.08 13.51
CA HIS A 119 -7.69 7.13 12.49
C HIS A 119 -6.72 7.01 11.31
N MET A 120 -5.76 6.07 11.39
CA MET A 120 -4.69 5.98 10.40
C MET A 120 -4.49 4.55 9.91
N TYR A 121 -4.39 4.42 8.59
CA TYR A 121 -4.20 3.15 7.91
C TYR A 121 -3.08 3.27 6.88
N ILE A 122 -2.39 2.16 6.66
CA ILE A 122 -1.56 1.97 5.47
C ILE A 122 -2.40 1.18 4.46
N PHE A 123 -2.47 1.72 3.25
CA PHE A 123 -3.01 1.03 2.09
C PHE A 123 -1.91 0.87 1.06
N THR A 124 -1.63 -0.36 0.69
CA THR A 124 -0.66 -0.68 -0.38
C THR A 124 -1.33 -1.51 -1.45
N PHE A 125 -0.91 -1.35 -2.69
CA PHE A 125 -1.47 -2.09 -3.81
C PHE A 125 -0.42 -2.31 -4.90
N VAL A 126 -0.71 -3.26 -5.80
CA VAL A 126 0.07 -3.51 -7.02
C VAL A 126 -0.84 -3.34 -8.21
N GLU A 127 -0.49 -2.42 -9.09
CA GLU A 127 -1.19 -2.26 -10.36
C GLU A 127 -0.63 -3.23 -11.40
N GLU A 128 -1.37 -4.29 -11.68
CA GLU A 128 -0.91 -5.36 -12.58
C GLU A 128 -0.86 -4.93 -14.06
N ARG A 129 -1.52 -3.84 -14.44
CA ARG A 129 -1.68 -3.41 -15.83
C ARG A 129 -0.86 -2.22 -16.29
N GLN A 130 -0.10 -1.55 -15.42
CA GLN A 130 0.76 -0.44 -15.83
C GLN A 130 2.16 -0.85 -16.29
N ALA A 131 2.39 -2.10 -16.56
CA ALA A 131 3.61 -2.52 -17.22
C ALA A 131 3.49 -2.24 -18.73
N GLY A 132 3.60 -0.99 -19.08
CA GLY A 132 3.98 -0.57 -20.43
C GLY A 132 2.92 -0.73 -21.53
N THR A 133 2.44 0.33 -21.93
CA THR A 133 2.35 0.69 -23.33
C THR A 133 3.46 1.66 -23.63
#